data_568e9cc11a0ab72ff38319099dd5697f
#
_entry.id   568e9cc11a0ab72ff38319099dd5697f
#
_cell.length_a   1.000
_cell.length_b   1.000
_cell.length_c   1.000
_cell.angle_alpha   90.00
_cell.angle_beta   90.00
_cell.angle_gamma   90.00
#
_symmetry.space_group_name_H-M   'P 1'
#
loop_
_entity.id
_entity.type
_entity.pdbx_description
1 polymer ?
#
loop_
_entity_poly.entity_id
_entity_poly.type
_entity_poly.pdbx_seq_one_letter_code
_entity_poly.pdbx_strand_id
1 'polypeptide(L)'
;ALFCALATSSAFASQGTALLRQPDLSANQLAFVYGGDIWVSDKNGQNPRQLTSHPASEFAPKFSPDGKWIAFSASYDNNTDVYLMPSSGGAATRLTFHPSADTVNGWSPDGKKVIFASNREIANSRSNQLFSVHVEGGFEQKLMEAVAFEGDLSADGKKLAYRPNNMAYSGPSGWRLHRGGSTPPVWIIDLEKQQLEKIPHPNANEFSPFWLGDDVYFLSDRDNTAVNLF
;
A
#
# COMPACT_ATOMS: atom_id res chain seq x y z
N ALA A 1 36.84 -44.48 25.65
CA ALA A 1 36.18 -44.18 24.39
C ALA A 1 35.11 -43.10 24.62
N LEU A 2 35.45 -41.90 24.20
CA LEU A 2 34.56 -40.74 24.31
C LEU A 2 33.82 -40.61 22.98
N PHE A 3 32.50 -40.86 22.95
CA PHE A 3 31.68 -40.62 21.81
C PHE A 3 31.25 -39.12 21.81
N CYS A 4 31.82 -38.37 20.91
CA CYS A 4 31.40 -37.00 20.65
C CYS A 4 30.22 -37.05 19.65
N ALA A 5 29.00 -36.85 20.12
CA ALA A 5 27.82 -36.71 19.28
C ALA A 5 27.83 -35.32 18.64
N LEU A 6 28.20 -35.29 17.35
CA LEU A 6 27.99 -34.10 16.51
C LEU A 6 26.49 -33.94 16.24
N ALA A 7 25.85 -32.99 16.94
CA ALA A 7 24.52 -32.54 16.59
C ALA A 7 24.60 -31.72 15.29
N THR A 8 24.25 -32.32 14.17
CA THR A 8 24.03 -31.61 12.92
C THR A 8 22.71 -30.85 13.03
N SER A 9 22.80 -29.57 13.35
CA SER A 9 21.66 -28.68 13.14
C SER A 9 21.42 -28.55 11.64
N SER A 10 20.46 -29.30 11.11
CA SER A 10 19.92 -29.05 9.79
C SER A 10 19.22 -27.67 9.80
N ALA A 11 19.93 -26.66 9.32
CA ALA A 11 19.30 -25.42 8.94
C ALA A 11 18.34 -25.75 7.79
N PHE A 12 17.07 -25.89 8.10
CA PHE A 12 16.02 -25.80 7.09
C PHE A 12 16.10 -24.37 6.55
N ALA A 13 16.77 -24.19 5.41
CA ALA A 13 16.57 -23.03 4.60
C ALA A 13 15.09 -23.03 4.25
N SER A 14 14.33 -22.14 4.87
CA SER A 14 12.95 -21.85 4.48
C SER A 14 13.03 -21.44 3.03
N GLN A 15 12.52 -22.28 2.13
CA GLN A 15 12.33 -21.90 0.75
C GLN A 15 11.18 -20.89 0.72
N GLY A 16 11.51 -19.63 1.03
CA GLY A 16 10.57 -18.54 0.92
C GLY A 16 10.08 -18.44 -0.51
N THR A 17 8.78 -18.45 -0.70
CA THR A 17 8.22 -18.25 -2.03
C THR A 17 8.44 -16.79 -2.44
N ALA A 18 9.19 -16.57 -3.51
CA ALA A 18 9.44 -15.23 -4.08
C ALA A 18 8.16 -14.58 -4.68
N LEU A 19 6.97 -15.13 -4.41
CA LEU A 19 5.69 -14.75 -5.02
C LEU A 19 4.77 -13.93 -4.08
N LEU A 20 5.18 -13.73 -2.82
CA LEU A 20 4.44 -12.88 -1.89
C LEU A 20 4.61 -11.41 -2.27
N ARG A 21 3.51 -10.66 -2.31
CA ARG A 21 3.50 -9.26 -2.73
C ARG A 21 2.64 -8.42 -1.81
N GLN A 22 2.91 -7.11 -1.80
CA GLN A 22 2.09 -6.07 -1.17
C GLN A 22 1.80 -6.38 0.31
N PRO A 23 2.82 -6.55 1.15
CA PRO A 23 2.61 -6.83 2.56
C PRO A 23 2.03 -5.61 3.27
N ASP A 24 1.21 -5.89 4.29
CA ASP A 24 0.74 -4.90 5.26
C ASP A 24 0.69 -5.51 6.65
N LEU A 25 0.97 -4.72 7.68
CA LEU A 25 1.11 -5.20 9.06
C LEU A 25 0.07 -4.55 9.98
N SER A 26 -0.58 -5.40 10.77
CA SER A 26 -1.28 -4.96 11.98
C SER A 26 -0.42 -5.23 13.22
N ALA A 27 -0.95 -4.96 14.40
CA ALA A 27 -0.27 -5.29 15.66
C ALA A 27 0.13 -6.78 15.76
N ASN A 28 -0.69 -7.68 15.22
CA ASN A 28 -0.56 -9.13 15.41
C ASN A 28 -0.48 -9.94 14.13
N GLN A 29 -0.83 -9.39 12.99
CA GLN A 29 -0.97 -10.11 11.73
C GLN A 29 -0.22 -9.43 10.59
N LEU A 30 0.16 -10.23 9.59
CA LEU A 30 0.67 -9.84 8.30
C LEU A 30 -0.38 -10.19 7.24
N ALA A 31 -0.82 -9.22 6.45
CA ALA A 31 -1.58 -9.44 5.22
C ALA A 31 -0.65 -9.41 4.02
N PHE A 32 -0.94 -10.18 3.00
CA PHE A 32 -0.18 -10.21 1.74
C PHE A 32 -1.01 -10.79 0.60
N VAL A 33 -0.54 -10.56 -0.62
CA VAL A 33 -1.10 -11.15 -1.83
C VAL A 33 -0.29 -12.37 -2.25
N TYR A 34 -0.96 -13.48 -2.46
CA TYR A 34 -0.38 -14.69 -3.04
C TYR A 34 -1.38 -15.36 -4.00
N GLY A 35 -0.91 -15.67 -5.22
CA GLY A 35 -1.74 -16.29 -6.26
C GLY A 35 -2.87 -15.41 -6.82
N GLY A 36 -2.93 -14.11 -6.47
CA GLY A 36 -4.01 -13.20 -6.84
C GLY A 36 -5.06 -13.02 -5.74
N ASP A 37 -4.90 -13.71 -4.61
CA ASP A 37 -5.80 -13.67 -3.46
C ASP A 37 -5.15 -12.98 -2.26
N ILE A 38 -5.99 -12.53 -1.32
CA ILE A 38 -5.57 -11.96 -0.04
C ILE A 38 -5.37 -13.08 0.98
N TRP A 39 -4.22 -13.06 1.61
CA TRP A 39 -3.83 -13.97 2.68
C TRP A 39 -3.46 -13.21 3.93
N VAL A 40 -3.61 -13.85 5.08
CA VAL A 40 -3.08 -13.38 6.36
C VAL A 40 -2.29 -14.47 7.05
N SER A 41 -1.33 -14.05 7.87
CA SER A 41 -0.57 -14.93 8.76
C SER A 41 -0.35 -14.24 10.10
N ASP A 42 0.21 -14.96 11.05
CA ASP A 42 0.79 -14.32 12.23
C ASP A 42 1.92 -13.36 11.79
N LYS A 43 2.24 -12.40 12.62
CA LYS A 43 3.26 -11.37 12.34
C LYS A 43 4.65 -11.95 11.97
N ASN A 44 4.95 -13.16 12.43
CA ASN A 44 6.18 -13.89 12.12
C ASN A 44 6.07 -14.79 10.87
N GLY A 45 4.97 -14.70 10.11
CA GLY A 45 4.72 -15.47 8.90
C GLY A 45 4.21 -16.90 9.14
N GLN A 46 3.89 -17.28 10.38
CA GLN A 46 3.31 -18.59 10.69
C GLN A 46 1.80 -18.59 10.48
N ASN A 47 1.20 -19.80 10.42
CA ASN A 47 -0.22 -20.02 10.29
C ASN A 47 -0.88 -19.24 9.14
N PRO A 48 -0.34 -19.31 7.89
CA PRO A 48 -0.91 -18.60 6.76
C PRO A 48 -2.33 -19.12 6.46
N ARG A 49 -3.24 -18.18 6.19
CA ARG A 49 -4.63 -18.47 5.90
C ARG A 49 -5.12 -17.61 4.75
N GLN A 50 -5.72 -18.22 3.77
CA GLN A 50 -6.37 -17.55 2.65
C GLN A 50 -7.66 -16.90 3.12
N LEU A 51 -7.87 -15.63 2.77
CA LEU A 51 -9.09 -14.89 3.10
C LEU A 51 -10.06 -14.82 1.94
N THR A 52 -9.54 -14.77 0.73
CA THR A 52 -10.31 -14.63 -0.51
C THR A 52 -9.93 -15.73 -1.50
N SER A 53 -10.82 -16.04 -2.44
CA SER A 53 -10.61 -17.08 -3.46
C SER A 53 -11.43 -16.82 -4.71
N HIS A 54 -11.38 -15.58 -5.24
CA HIS A 54 -12.10 -15.21 -6.45
C HIS A 54 -11.21 -15.40 -7.69
N PRO A 55 -11.77 -15.76 -8.89
CA PRO A 55 -10.98 -15.88 -10.12
C PRO A 55 -10.31 -14.58 -10.58
N ALA A 56 -10.90 -13.42 -10.24
CA ALA A 56 -10.30 -12.12 -10.51
C ALA A 56 -9.27 -11.76 -9.44
N SER A 57 -8.29 -10.92 -9.82
CA SER A 57 -7.21 -10.52 -8.93
C SER A 57 -7.68 -9.59 -7.82
N GLU A 58 -7.15 -9.82 -6.64
CA GLU A 58 -7.26 -9.00 -5.45
C GLU A 58 -5.88 -8.50 -5.05
N PHE A 59 -5.78 -7.26 -4.60
CA PHE A 59 -4.48 -6.63 -4.34
C PHE A 59 -4.59 -5.45 -3.37
N ALA A 60 -3.44 -4.91 -2.99
CA ALA A 60 -3.30 -3.78 -2.07
C ALA A 60 -4.08 -3.95 -0.75
N PRO A 61 -3.94 -5.07 -0.02
CA PRO A 61 -4.56 -5.21 1.28
C PRO A 61 -3.99 -4.19 2.27
N LYS A 62 -4.87 -3.58 3.07
CA LYS A 62 -4.52 -2.64 4.13
C LYS A 62 -5.34 -2.90 5.38
N PHE A 63 -4.68 -3.15 6.50
CA PHE A 63 -5.37 -3.26 7.79
C PHE A 63 -5.91 -1.91 8.24
N SER A 64 -7.08 -1.92 8.87
CA SER A 64 -7.54 -0.78 9.66
C SER A 64 -6.59 -0.52 10.85
N PRO A 65 -6.53 0.72 11.39
CA PRO A 65 -5.67 1.04 12.51
C PRO A 65 -5.87 0.14 13.75
N ASP A 66 -7.09 -0.35 13.97
CA ASP A 66 -7.41 -1.30 15.05
C ASP A 66 -7.17 -2.78 14.67
N GLY A 67 -6.76 -3.07 13.44
CA GLY A 67 -6.46 -4.39 12.92
C GLY A 67 -7.67 -5.32 12.70
N LYS A 68 -8.91 -4.81 12.85
CA LYS A 68 -10.11 -5.65 12.74
C LYS A 68 -10.62 -5.82 11.33
N TRP A 69 -10.25 -4.92 10.43
CA TRP A 69 -10.69 -4.88 9.05
C TRP A 69 -9.52 -4.90 8.09
N ILE A 70 -9.76 -5.38 6.88
CA ILE A 70 -8.85 -5.27 5.73
C ILE A 70 -9.62 -4.61 4.61
N ALA A 71 -9.13 -3.46 4.14
CA ALA A 71 -9.52 -2.87 2.88
C ALA A 71 -8.61 -3.42 1.78
N PHE A 72 -9.14 -3.71 0.61
CA PHE A 72 -8.37 -4.20 -0.52
C PHE A 72 -9.03 -3.80 -1.83
N SER A 73 -8.27 -3.83 -2.92
CA SER A 73 -8.79 -3.63 -4.26
C SER A 73 -9.04 -4.96 -4.93
N ALA A 74 -10.14 -5.07 -5.65
CA ALA A 74 -10.47 -6.25 -6.44
C ALA A 74 -11.04 -5.88 -7.80
N SER A 75 -10.67 -6.66 -8.81
CA SER A 75 -11.11 -6.45 -10.20
C SER A 75 -12.33 -7.32 -10.55
N TYR A 76 -13.34 -7.31 -9.66
CA TYR A 76 -14.60 -8.00 -9.91
C TYR A 76 -15.40 -7.27 -10.99
N ASP A 77 -16.19 -8.02 -11.76
CA ASP A 77 -17.06 -7.47 -12.83
C ASP A 77 -16.34 -6.58 -13.85
N ASN A 78 -15.05 -6.83 -14.13
CA ASN A 78 -14.19 -6.05 -15.03
C ASN A 78 -13.96 -4.60 -14.60
N ASN A 79 -14.21 -4.26 -13.34
CA ASN A 79 -13.84 -2.99 -12.76
C ASN A 79 -13.06 -3.19 -11.46
N THR A 80 -12.13 -2.29 -11.19
CA THR A 80 -11.35 -2.32 -9.97
C THR A 80 -11.96 -1.38 -8.95
N ASP A 81 -12.40 -1.93 -7.83
CA ASP A 81 -13.07 -1.19 -6.78
C ASP A 81 -12.47 -1.50 -5.39
N VAL A 82 -12.83 -0.66 -4.42
CA VAL A 82 -12.49 -0.82 -3.01
C VAL A 82 -13.47 -1.78 -2.34
N TYR A 83 -12.92 -2.77 -1.67
CA TYR A 83 -13.66 -3.75 -0.86
C TYR A 83 -13.18 -3.72 0.58
N LEU A 84 -14.08 -4.10 1.49
CA LEU A 84 -13.84 -4.18 2.93
C LEU A 84 -14.27 -5.55 3.45
N MET A 85 -13.43 -6.18 4.27
CA MET A 85 -13.77 -7.44 4.93
C MET A 85 -13.21 -7.50 6.36
N PRO A 86 -13.77 -8.32 7.27
CA PRO A 86 -13.15 -8.57 8.57
C PRO A 86 -11.77 -9.23 8.39
N SER A 87 -10.78 -8.85 9.20
CA SER A 87 -9.45 -9.47 9.17
C SER A 87 -9.48 -10.94 9.62
N SER A 88 -10.54 -11.34 10.32
CA SER A 88 -10.82 -12.74 10.64
C SER A 88 -11.33 -13.56 9.45
N GLY A 89 -11.64 -12.92 8.32
CA GLY A 89 -12.31 -13.51 7.17
C GLY A 89 -13.82 -13.34 7.22
N GLY A 90 -14.49 -13.59 6.11
CA GLY A 90 -15.92 -13.43 5.93
C GLY A 90 -16.26 -12.77 4.61
N ALA A 91 -17.51 -12.37 4.43
CA ALA A 91 -17.96 -11.71 3.21
C ALA A 91 -17.34 -10.33 3.07
N ALA A 92 -16.86 -10.03 1.85
CA ALA A 92 -16.39 -8.69 1.50
C ALA A 92 -17.57 -7.80 1.07
N THR A 93 -17.53 -6.55 1.48
CA THR A 93 -18.47 -5.50 1.06
C THR A 93 -17.80 -4.55 0.11
N ARG A 94 -18.40 -4.28 -1.04
CA ARG A 94 -17.93 -3.28 -2.01
C ARG A 94 -18.26 -1.89 -1.49
N LEU A 95 -17.27 -0.98 -1.48
CA LEU A 95 -17.41 0.39 -1.01
C LEU A 95 -17.49 1.42 -2.13
N THR A 96 -16.88 1.16 -3.30
CA THR A 96 -16.86 2.09 -4.45
C THR A 96 -17.49 1.47 -5.69
N PHE A 97 -18.08 2.32 -6.55
CA PHE A 97 -18.89 1.87 -7.69
C PHE A 97 -18.63 2.71 -8.96
N HIS A 98 -17.58 3.52 -8.97
CA HIS A 98 -17.25 4.36 -10.13
C HIS A 98 -16.60 3.53 -11.24
N PRO A 99 -16.83 3.85 -12.55
CA PRO A 99 -16.23 3.10 -13.65
C PRO A 99 -14.70 3.25 -13.77
N SER A 100 -14.10 4.26 -13.14
CA SER A 100 -12.63 4.34 -13.02
C SER A 100 -12.12 3.36 -11.97
N ALA A 101 -10.92 2.86 -12.18
CA ALA A 101 -10.27 1.98 -11.22
C ALA A 101 -9.94 2.70 -9.91
N ASP A 102 -10.27 2.06 -8.80
CA ASP A 102 -10.03 2.52 -7.44
C ASP A 102 -9.04 1.60 -6.73
N THR A 103 -7.86 2.11 -6.41
CA THR A 103 -6.81 1.31 -5.75
C THR A 103 -6.64 1.75 -4.30
N VAL A 104 -6.83 0.82 -3.38
CA VAL A 104 -6.64 1.07 -1.93
C VAL A 104 -5.23 1.56 -1.67
N ASN A 105 -5.14 2.60 -0.85
CA ASN A 105 -3.90 3.24 -0.45
C ASN A 105 -3.64 3.09 1.05
N GLY A 106 -4.67 3.27 1.86
CA GLY A 106 -4.58 3.21 3.32
C GLY A 106 -5.89 3.53 4.00
N TRP A 107 -5.78 4.06 5.19
CA TRP A 107 -6.90 4.39 6.07
C TRP A 107 -6.77 5.79 6.64
N SER A 108 -7.91 6.38 7.02
CA SER A 108 -7.89 7.51 7.95
C SER A 108 -7.43 7.04 9.34
N PRO A 109 -6.73 7.89 10.12
CA PRO A 109 -6.21 7.50 11.43
C PRO A 109 -7.28 7.05 12.43
N ASP A 110 -8.50 7.57 12.29
CA ASP A 110 -9.65 7.18 13.12
C ASP A 110 -10.30 5.85 12.70
N GLY A 111 -9.80 5.24 11.62
CA GLY A 111 -10.32 3.97 11.07
C GLY A 111 -11.71 4.04 10.44
N LYS A 112 -12.27 5.24 10.22
CA LYS A 112 -13.61 5.39 9.68
C LYS A 112 -13.69 5.47 8.16
N LYS A 113 -12.56 5.78 7.51
CA LYS A 113 -12.51 5.93 6.05
C LYS A 113 -11.38 5.12 5.46
N VAL A 114 -11.62 4.52 4.30
CA VAL A 114 -10.61 3.92 3.44
C VAL A 114 -10.15 4.98 2.45
N ILE A 115 -8.82 5.14 2.31
CA ILE A 115 -8.20 6.04 1.34
C ILE A 115 -7.82 5.23 0.11
N PHE A 116 -8.09 5.76 -1.06
CA PHE A 116 -7.80 5.10 -2.33
C PHE A 116 -7.38 6.09 -3.42
N ALA A 117 -6.63 5.60 -4.38
CA ALA A 117 -6.24 6.35 -5.57
C ALA A 117 -7.18 6.07 -6.73
N SER A 118 -7.59 7.11 -7.44
CA SER A 118 -8.49 7.03 -8.60
C SER A 118 -8.19 8.13 -9.62
N ASN A 119 -8.44 7.86 -10.88
CA ASN A 119 -8.36 8.86 -11.95
C ASN A 119 -9.71 9.44 -12.36
N ARG A 120 -10.76 9.25 -11.54
CA ARG A 120 -12.16 9.57 -11.84
C ARG A 120 -12.43 11.04 -12.22
N GLU A 121 -11.62 11.96 -11.73
CA GLU A 121 -11.76 13.40 -12.00
C GLU A 121 -10.62 13.95 -12.86
N ILE A 122 -9.78 13.10 -13.42
CA ILE A 122 -8.64 13.49 -14.26
C ILE A 122 -8.87 13.01 -15.69
N ALA A 123 -8.75 13.93 -16.64
CA ALA A 123 -8.97 13.63 -18.06
C ALA A 123 -7.95 12.65 -18.68
N ASN A 124 -6.83 12.39 -17.99
CA ASN A 124 -5.82 11.46 -18.46
C ASN A 124 -5.70 10.22 -17.56
N SER A 125 -5.56 9.05 -18.16
CA SER A 125 -5.45 7.78 -17.44
C SER A 125 -4.08 7.52 -16.77
N ARG A 126 -3.17 8.49 -16.83
CA ARG A 126 -1.80 8.36 -16.30
C ARG A 126 -1.59 9.03 -14.95
N SER A 127 -2.61 9.69 -14.44
CA SER A 127 -2.55 10.43 -13.18
C SER A 127 -3.69 9.99 -12.28
N ASN A 128 -3.47 10.03 -10.98
CA ASN A 128 -4.48 9.73 -9.97
C ASN A 128 -4.59 10.89 -8.97
N GLN A 129 -5.71 10.93 -8.27
CA GLN A 129 -5.91 11.71 -7.06
C GLN A 129 -6.31 10.78 -5.92
N LEU A 130 -6.14 11.23 -4.70
CA LEU A 130 -6.56 10.47 -3.52
C LEU A 130 -7.97 10.87 -3.10
N PHE A 131 -8.76 9.85 -2.84
CA PHE A 131 -10.14 9.93 -2.37
C PHE A 131 -10.28 9.15 -1.06
N SER A 132 -11.36 9.36 -0.37
CA SER A 132 -11.76 8.56 0.79
C SER A 132 -13.22 8.15 0.68
N VAL A 133 -13.56 6.97 1.20
CA VAL A 133 -14.92 6.47 1.35
C VAL A 133 -15.12 5.98 2.78
N HIS A 134 -16.30 6.22 3.36
CA HIS A 134 -16.63 5.75 4.70
C HIS A 134 -16.78 4.23 4.73
N VAL A 135 -16.38 3.57 5.82
CA VAL A 135 -16.48 2.10 5.97
C VAL A 135 -17.93 1.59 5.92
N GLU A 136 -18.89 2.44 6.21
CA GLU A 136 -20.33 2.14 6.08
C GLU A 136 -20.86 2.42 4.67
N GLY A 137 -19.99 2.84 3.73
CA GLY A 137 -20.36 3.27 2.39
C GLY A 137 -20.75 4.74 2.31
N GLY A 138 -21.33 5.13 1.19
CA GLY A 138 -21.73 6.52 0.91
C GLY A 138 -20.91 7.13 -0.22
N PHE A 139 -21.00 8.47 -0.35
CA PHE A 139 -20.27 9.18 -1.40
C PHE A 139 -18.80 9.35 -1.05
N GLU A 140 -17.98 9.13 -2.04
CA GLU A 140 -16.54 9.33 -1.94
C GLU A 140 -16.22 10.83 -1.87
N GLN A 141 -15.19 11.16 -1.12
CA GLN A 141 -14.70 12.52 -0.94
C GLN A 141 -13.26 12.62 -1.45
N LYS A 142 -12.99 13.60 -2.28
CA LYS A 142 -11.64 13.92 -2.69
C LYS A 142 -10.82 14.42 -1.49
N LEU A 143 -9.61 13.91 -1.33
CA LEU A 143 -8.76 14.26 -0.21
C LEU A 143 -8.00 15.56 -0.46
N MET A 144 -7.57 15.78 -1.72
CA MET A 144 -6.90 17.00 -2.18
C MET A 144 -7.01 17.16 -3.70
N GLU A 145 -6.82 18.37 -4.20
CA GLU A 145 -6.88 18.67 -5.64
C GLU A 145 -5.65 18.20 -6.43
N ALA A 146 -4.50 18.11 -5.76
CA ALA A 146 -3.26 17.73 -6.43
C ALA A 146 -3.25 16.27 -6.87
N VAL A 147 -2.47 15.99 -7.92
CA VAL A 147 -2.17 14.62 -8.36
C VAL A 147 -1.40 13.90 -7.25
N ALA A 148 -1.84 12.67 -6.95
CA ALA A 148 -1.18 11.78 -6.01
C ALA A 148 -1.43 10.32 -6.39
N PHE A 149 -0.39 9.51 -6.33
CA PHE A 149 -0.45 8.09 -6.67
C PHE A 149 -0.52 7.19 -5.44
N GLU A 150 0.07 7.64 -4.37
CA GLU A 150 0.08 6.98 -3.06
C GLU A 150 0.37 8.03 -1.98
N GLY A 151 0.01 7.74 -0.76
CA GLY A 151 0.28 8.60 0.38
C GLY A 151 -0.26 8.02 1.67
N ASP A 152 0.20 8.57 2.78
CA ASP A 152 -0.19 8.19 4.11
C ASP A 152 -0.48 9.43 4.96
N LEU A 153 -1.52 9.36 5.79
CA LEU A 153 -1.93 10.45 6.68
C LEU A 153 -1.18 10.40 8.00
N SER A 154 -0.76 11.59 8.49
CA SER A 154 -0.27 11.72 9.86
C SER A 154 -1.31 11.26 10.88
N ALA A 155 -0.88 10.89 12.08
CA ALA A 155 -1.74 10.35 13.13
C ALA A 155 -2.92 11.27 13.51
N ASP A 156 -2.76 12.58 13.35
CA ASP A 156 -3.83 13.58 13.56
C ASP A 156 -4.70 13.82 12.31
N GLY A 157 -4.36 13.20 11.17
CA GLY A 157 -5.07 13.32 9.90
C GLY A 157 -4.91 14.65 9.18
N LYS A 158 -4.02 15.54 9.66
CA LYS A 158 -3.88 16.90 9.11
C LYS A 158 -2.84 17.01 8.01
N LYS A 159 -1.86 16.14 8.00
CA LYS A 159 -0.83 16.10 6.97
C LYS A 159 -0.90 14.82 6.17
N LEU A 160 -0.55 14.93 4.90
CA LEU A 160 -0.43 13.81 3.99
C LEU A 160 0.99 13.78 3.42
N ALA A 161 1.73 12.72 3.68
CA ALA A 161 2.95 12.40 2.94
C ALA A 161 2.54 11.67 1.66
N TYR A 162 2.95 12.13 0.48
CA TYR A 162 2.45 11.58 -0.77
C TYR A 162 3.47 11.65 -1.91
N ARG A 163 3.25 10.84 -2.93
CA ARG A 163 4.02 10.83 -4.16
C ARG A 163 3.19 11.47 -5.30
N PRO A 164 3.65 12.62 -5.85
CA PRO A 164 2.90 13.35 -6.87
C PRO A 164 3.02 12.79 -8.28
N ASN A 165 4.04 11.97 -8.57
CA ASN A 165 4.33 11.45 -9.89
C ASN A 165 4.27 9.92 -9.92
N ASN A 166 3.94 9.35 -11.08
CA ASN A 166 4.07 7.90 -11.27
C ASN A 166 5.55 7.49 -11.33
N MET A 167 5.83 6.22 -10.99
CA MET A 167 7.19 5.69 -11.08
C MET A 167 7.61 5.56 -12.55
N ALA A 168 8.81 6.03 -12.88
CA ALA A 168 9.34 5.99 -14.25
C ALA A 168 9.55 4.56 -14.77
N TYR A 169 9.66 3.58 -13.87
CA TYR A 169 9.92 2.17 -14.21
C TYR A 169 8.76 1.23 -13.82
N SER A 170 7.57 1.76 -13.59
CA SER A 170 6.39 0.91 -13.37
C SER A 170 5.92 0.31 -14.70
N GLY A 171 6.00 -1.01 -14.83
CA GLY A 171 5.52 -1.75 -15.98
C GLY A 171 6.61 -2.46 -16.80
N PRO A 172 6.23 -3.23 -17.84
CA PRO A 172 7.15 -4.07 -18.63
C PRO A 172 8.22 -3.29 -19.41
N SER A 173 7.95 -2.03 -19.72
CA SER A 173 8.86 -1.10 -20.41
C SER A 173 9.60 -0.15 -19.47
N GLY A 174 9.49 -0.35 -18.17
CA GLY A 174 10.12 0.51 -17.18
C GLY A 174 11.64 0.55 -17.30
N TRP A 175 12.22 1.73 -17.20
CA TRP A 175 13.66 1.93 -17.29
C TRP A 175 14.28 1.76 -15.91
N ARG A 176 15.07 0.73 -15.75
CA ARG A 176 15.82 0.52 -14.51
C ARG A 176 16.85 1.62 -14.33
N LEU A 177 17.01 2.08 -13.08
CA LEU A 177 17.98 3.12 -12.71
C LEU A 177 17.81 4.43 -13.48
N HIS A 178 16.58 4.74 -13.92
CA HIS A 178 16.31 6.00 -14.58
C HIS A 178 16.50 7.15 -13.58
N ARG A 179 17.38 8.07 -13.94
CA ARG A 179 17.67 9.32 -13.23
C ARG A 179 17.36 10.47 -14.16
N GLY A 180 16.19 11.03 -14.07
CA GLY A 180 15.78 12.12 -14.95
C GLY A 180 14.63 12.93 -14.36
N GLY A 181 14.14 13.93 -15.08
CA GLY A 181 13.13 14.87 -14.61
C GLY A 181 11.78 14.28 -14.20
N SER A 182 11.58 12.96 -14.37
CA SER A 182 10.38 12.24 -13.95
C SER A 182 10.60 11.32 -12.75
N THR A 183 11.75 11.40 -12.06
CA THR A 183 11.92 10.67 -10.80
C THR A 183 10.93 11.17 -9.77
N PRO A 184 10.12 10.27 -9.14
CA PRO A 184 9.10 10.68 -8.19
C PRO A 184 9.71 11.12 -6.85
N PRO A 185 9.38 12.32 -6.37
CA PRO A 185 9.71 12.75 -5.01
C PRO A 185 8.62 12.32 -4.02
N VAL A 186 8.94 12.40 -2.72
CA VAL A 186 7.95 12.42 -1.65
C VAL A 186 7.76 13.87 -1.17
N TRP A 187 6.51 14.29 -1.08
CA TRP A 187 6.09 15.60 -0.59
C TRP A 187 5.15 15.46 0.60
N ILE A 188 5.10 16.48 1.44
CA ILE A 188 4.17 16.56 2.57
C ILE A 188 3.26 17.77 2.34
N ILE A 189 1.95 17.58 2.43
CA ILE A 189 0.98 18.67 2.39
C ILE A 189 0.22 18.75 3.71
N ASP A 190 0.10 19.96 4.27
CA ASP A 190 -0.85 20.28 5.33
C ASP A 190 -2.22 20.49 4.67
N LEU A 191 -3.18 19.61 4.96
CA LEU A 191 -4.48 19.60 4.30
C LEU A 191 -5.39 20.75 4.74
N GLU A 192 -5.18 21.30 5.94
CA GLU A 192 -5.94 22.45 6.45
C GLU A 192 -5.39 23.77 5.89
N LYS A 193 -4.07 23.93 5.93
CA LYS A 193 -3.40 25.18 5.52
C LYS A 193 -3.07 25.23 4.04
N GLN A 194 -3.17 24.10 3.33
CA GLN A 194 -2.78 23.95 1.92
C GLN A 194 -1.29 24.33 1.69
N GLN A 195 -0.45 24.04 2.68
CA GLN A 195 0.98 24.31 2.62
C GLN A 195 1.73 23.05 2.23
N LEU A 196 2.57 23.17 1.20
CA LEU A 196 3.37 22.09 0.65
C LEU A 196 4.81 22.19 1.16
N GLU A 197 5.30 21.11 1.75
CA GLU A 197 6.70 20.88 2.09
C GLU A 197 7.27 19.83 1.15
N LYS A 198 8.40 20.14 0.54
CA LYS A 198 9.12 19.23 -0.35
C LYS A 198 10.30 18.65 0.41
N ILE A 199 10.32 17.34 0.57
CA ILE A 199 11.48 16.64 1.11
C ILE A 199 12.66 16.82 0.12
N PRO A 200 13.89 17.08 0.59
CA PRO A 200 15.07 17.19 -0.28
C PRO A 200 15.23 15.94 -1.16
N HIS A 201 15.21 16.17 -2.47
CA HIS A 201 15.15 15.13 -3.49
C HIS A 201 16.40 15.13 -4.37
N PRO A 202 17.36 14.20 -4.17
CA PRO A 202 18.62 14.16 -4.92
C PRO A 202 18.48 13.40 -6.26
N ASN A 203 17.43 13.66 -7.05
CA ASN A 203 17.16 13.00 -8.32
C ASN A 203 17.11 11.46 -8.19
N ALA A 204 16.41 10.97 -7.19
CA ALA A 204 16.19 9.56 -6.88
C ALA A 204 14.72 9.18 -7.05
N ASN A 205 14.43 7.90 -7.18
CA ASN A 205 13.05 7.43 -7.11
C ASN A 205 12.66 7.25 -5.66
N GLU A 206 11.61 7.93 -5.23
CA GLU A 206 11.09 7.91 -3.86
C GLU A 206 9.63 7.46 -3.90
N PHE A 207 9.28 6.50 -3.04
CA PHE A 207 7.95 5.88 -3.06
C PHE A 207 7.60 5.23 -1.73
N SER A 208 6.32 4.84 -1.62
CA SER A 208 5.75 4.22 -0.41
C SER A 208 6.00 5.03 0.86
N PRO A 209 5.65 6.35 0.87
CA PRO A 209 5.78 7.14 2.08
C PRO A 209 4.82 6.63 3.15
N PHE A 210 5.27 6.64 4.41
CA PHE A 210 4.42 6.37 5.56
C PHE A 210 4.87 7.15 6.79
N TRP A 211 3.93 7.45 7.67
CA TRP A 211 4.19 8.10 8.95
C TRP A 211 4.49 7.07 10.03
N LEU A 212 5.51 7.35 10.83
CA LEU A 212 5.79 6.63 12.07
C LEU A 212 6.07 7.65 13.18
N GLY A 213 5.09 7.86 14.05
CA GLY A 213 5.10 8.99 14.97
C GLY A 213 5.03 10.31 14.21
N ASP A 214 5.98 11.20 14.43
CA ASP A 214 6.07 12.53 13.80
C ASP A 214 6.99 12.54 12.56
N ASP A 215 7.60 11.41 12.23
CA ASP A 215 8.54 11.28 11.13
C ASP A 215 7.90 10.60 9.91
N VAL A 216 8.35 10.99 8.71
CA VAL A 216 7.97 10.36 7.44
C VAL A 216 9.10 9.47 6.97
N TYR A 217 8.79 8.22 6.73
CA TYR A 217 9.68 7.23 6.14
C TYR A 217 9.24 6.93 4.70
N PHE A 218 10.19 6.61 3.85
CA PHE A 218 9.91 6.23 2.46
C PHE A 218 11.04 5.37 1.88
N LEU A 219 10.72 4.66 0.83
CA LEU A 219 11.71 3.89 0.08
C LEU A 219 12.38 4.79 -0.96
N SER A 220 13.71 4.69 -1.09
CA SER A 220 14.46 5.48 -2.06
C SER A 220 15.68 4.72 -2.58
N ASP A 221 16.04 4.98 -3.84
CA ASP A 221 17.28 4.51 -4.47
C ASP A 221 18.37 5.60 -4.47
N ARG A 222 18.28 6.62 -3.56
CA ARG A 222 19.19 7.79 -3.49
C ARG A 222 20.65 7.43 -3.26
N ASP A 223 20.95 6.29 -2.64
CA ASP A 223 22.30 5.82 -2.38
C ASP A 223 22.90 4.98 -3.52
N ASN A 224 22.41 5.18 -4.73
CA ASN A 224 22.99 4.79 -6.03
C ASN A 224 22.82 3.35 -6.52
N THR A 225 22.28 2.37 -5.80
CA THR A 225 22.14 1.02 -6.39
C THR A 225 21.03 0.17 -5.84
N ALA A 226 20.67 0.34 -4.59
CA ALA A 226 19.63 -0.45 -3.95
C ALA A 226 18.53 0.46 -3.38
N VAL A 227 17.32 -0.04 -3.34
CA VAL A 227 16.22 0.63 -2.64
C VAL A 227 16.40 0.39 -1.15
N ASN A 228 16.49 1.47 -0.37
CA ASN A 228 16.59 1.45 1.08
C ASN A 228 15.45 2.28 1.70
N LEU A 229 15.26 2.09 3.01
CA LEU A 229 14.36 2.89 3.83
C LEU A 229 15.11 4.14 4.33
N PHE A 230 14.47 5.30 4.23
CA PHE A 230 14.95 6.59 4.69
C PHE A 230 13.94 7.24 5.61
#